data_4488b3a62ad2b83819b2cd7f00915888
#
_entry.id   4488b3a62ad2b83819b2cd7f00915888
#
_cell.length_a   1.000
_cell.length_b   1.000
_cell.length_c   1.000
_cell.angle_alpha   90.00
_cell.angle_beta   90.00
_cell.angle_gamma   90.00
#
_symmetry.space_group_name_H-M   'P 1'
#
loop_
_entity.id
_entity.type
_entity.pdbx_description
1 polymer ?
#
loop_
_entity_poly.entity_id
_entity_poly.type
_entity_poly.pdbx_seq_one_letter_code
_entity_poly.pdbx_strand_id
1 'polypeptide(L)'
;MTRPAPPPSLLFASQLAALSLLALVLPMWLLAPLLLDQGIYSYVGQTILAGGAPYLDAWEHKGPLTHLFYAGGLWLKADGGVRLLDTAGALLSLGLLYRIASQQIAPLAGPIAVILALLYGGLAPSTMAQTDSLTAYLLILLLWVLLKPCTSTRLLMAGLIQGALLMLKPTTALFGLALLWRIRHEPRPWRSLAVIAAGCSVIPALCLIWLAQHGALDAFWQAYICFNLDAHEPESISWDKLLLLGSLKPPAIVGLSQSLFLPLAGFGWWQWRRTNRHAADTIASLVGAALLAYYIQGLYMNNHKLPIYLPASLLVAPLIVRWNWLFILFLPRLLFIIGGGSNYPLESWQYLCGQIDRPTYESHFAFAEFNLTQTRALAQQIDQLTPPNSKVYIFGFNPGAYQLAHRKAPTRYFFSYPLNRGPQIAATRAQLLADLQADPPALIALAKKDPIQLMPISSDKIFDDFTELKDFTQHNYHRAGEDEAWVIYVRNP
;
A
#
# COMPACT_ATOMS: atom_id res chain seq x y z
N MET A 1 42.74 -2.10 4.32
CA MET A 1 42.83 -1.42 5.64
C MET A 1 41.53 -1.66 6.39
N THR A 2 41.53 -2.59 7.34
CA THR A 2 40.43 -2.86 8.25
C THR A 2 40.33 -1.68 9.22
N ARG A 3 39.24 -0.93 9.17
CA ARG A 3 39.00 0.12 10.18
C ARG A 3 38.80 -0.53 11.56
N PRO A 4 39.29 0.13 12.63
CA PRO A 4 38.92 -0.31 13.97
C PRO A 4 37.40 -0.38 14.12
N ALA A 5 36.92 -1.35 14.92
CA ALA A 5 35.51 -1.46 15.23
C ALA A 5 34.98 -0.12 15.79
N PRO A 6 33.79 0.31 15.43
CA PRO A 6 33.21 1.54 15.97
C PRO A 6 33.20 1.46 17.52
N PRO A 7 33.39 2.57 18.22
CA PRO A 7 33.34 2.57 19.66
C PRO A 7 31.98 2.04 20.13
N PRO A 8 31.92 1.20 21.17
CA PRO A 8 30.65 0.62 21.68
C PRO A 8 29.58 1.67 21.98
N SER A 9 30.01 2.86 22.42
CA SER A 9 29.12 4.00 22.67
C SER A 9 28.37 4.50 21.41
N LEU A 10 29.01 4.50 20.25
CA LEU A 10 28.36 4.92 18.99
C LEU A 10 27.35 3.89 18.50
N LEU A 11 27.67 2.61 18.64
CA LEU A 11 26.72 1.54 18.30
C LEU A 11 25.49 1.62 19.23
N PHE A 12 25.70 1.76 20.54
CA PHE A 12 24.61 1.88 21.51
C PHE A 12 23.75 3.13 21.24
N ALA A 13 24.38 4.29 20.99
CA ALA A 13 23.63 5.51 20.68
C ALA A 13 22.79 5.36 19.39
N SER A 14 23.31 4.69 18.36
CA SER A 14 22.58 4.44 17.10
C SER A 14 21.43 3.45 17.28
N GLN A 15 21.60 2.43 18.12
CA GLN A 15 20.52 1.50 18.49
C GLN A 15 19.41 2.21 19.28
N LEU A 16 19.79 3.04 20.25
CA LEU A 16 18.85 3.84 21.02
C LEU A 16 18.07 4.80 20.11
N ALA A 17 18.72 5.48 19.17
CA ALA A 17 18.08 6.36 18.20
C ALA A 17 17.09 5.60 17.29
N ALA A 18 17.45 4.40 16.81
CA ALA A 18 16.56 3.56 16.02
C ALA A 18 15.33 3.12 16.84
N LEU A 19 15.52 2.69 18.07
CA LEU A 19 14.43 2.29 18.98
C LEU A 19 13.55 3.49 19.35
N SER A 20 14.12 4.67 19.59
CA SER A 20 13.34 5.89 19.88
C SER A 20 12.47 6.30 18.70
N LEU A 21 13.02 6.24 17.47
CA LEU A 21 12.25 6.55 16.26
C LEU A 21 11.15 5.50 16.01
N LEU A 22 11.44 4.23 16.26
CA LEU A 22 10.44 3.16 16.17
C LEU A 22 9.33 3.37 17.22
N ALA A 23 9.70 3.65 18.48
CA ALA A 23 8.74 3.95 19.53
C ALA A 23 7.86 5.16 19.18
N LEU A 24 8.45 6.20 18.56
CA LEU A 24 7.70 7.37 18.13
C LEU A 24 6.60 7.03 17.11
N VAL A 25 6.88 6.15 16.14
CA VAL A 25 5.93 5.84 15.05
C VAL A 25 4.98 4.69 15.37
N LEU A 26 5.29 3.84 16.33
CA LEU A 26 4.53 2.61 16.62
C LEU A 26 3.06 2.86 16.99
N PRO A 27 2.69 3.86 17.81
CA PRO A 27 1.28 4.15 18.06
C PRO A 27 0.51 4.51 16.78
N MET A 28 1.11 5.29 15.88
CA MET A 28 0.50 5.63 14.59
C MET A 28 0.25 4.36 13.77
N TRP A 29 1.20 3.43 13.71
CA TRP A 29 1.02 2.18 12.97
C TRP A 29 -0.14 1.34 13.49
N LEU A 30 -0.34 1.31 14.80
CA LEU A 30 -1.39 0.53 15.46
C LEU A 30 -2.76 1.22 15.46
N LEU A 31 -2.79 2.55 15.58
CA LEU A 31 -4.00 3.31 15.89
C LEU A 31 -4.57 4.12 14.72
N ALA A 32 -3.75 4.38 13.67
CA ALA A 32 -4.22 5.13 12.51
C ALA A 32 -5.46 4.48 11.89
N PRO A 33 -6.50 5.27 11.57
CA PRO A 33 -7.69 4.74 10.91
C PRO A 33 -7.36 4.16 9.52
N LEU A 34 -8.25 3.32 9.00
CA LEU A 34 -8.18 2.88 7.62
C LEU A 34 -8.60 4.04 6.71
N LEU A 35 -7.73 4.37 5.76
CA LEU A 35 -7.93 5.45 4.81
C LEU A 35 -8.62 4.93 3.53
N LEU A 36 -8.66 5.75 2.48
CA LEU A 36 -9.39 5.49 1.24
C LEU A 36 -9.19 4.07 0.67
N ASP A 37 -7.99 3.75 0.19
CA ASP A 37 -7.68 2.42 -0.40
C ASP A 37 -7.90 1.29 0.61
N GLN A 38 -7.54 1.56 1.86
CA GLN A 38 -7.68 0.60 2.95
C GLN A 38 -9.15 0.31 3.25
N GLY A 39 -10.03 1.30 3.10
CA GLY A 39 -11.48 1.15 3.18
C GLY A 39 -12.02 0.26 2.06
N ILE A 40 -11.51 0.44 0.83
CA ILE A 40 -11.84 -0.41 -0.33
C ILE A 40 -11.42 -1.87 -0.06
N TYR A 41 -10.17 -2.10 0.32
CA TYR A 41 -9.67 -3.45 0.61
C TYR A 41 -10.40 -4.10 1.79
N SER A 42 -10.78 -3.29 2.78
CA SER A 42 -11.55 -3.75 3.94
C SER A 42 -12.94 -4.24 3.55
N TYR A 43 -13.64 -3.53 2.65
CA TYR A 43 -14.92 -3.96 2.12
C TYR A 43 -14.81 -5.31 1.40
N VAL A 44 -13.80 -5.48 0.54
CA VAL A 44 -13.53 -6.76 -0.14
C VAL A 44 -13.19 -7.86 0.88
N GLY A 45 -12.38 -7.55 1.91
CA GLY A 45 -12.07 -8.48 2.99
C GLY A 45 -13.32 -8.95 3.76
N GLN A 46 -14.26 -8.02 4.06
CA GLN A 46 -15.56 -8.38 4.68
C GLN A 46 -16.40 -9.24 3.76
N THR A 47 -16.39 -8.97 2.44
CA THR A 47 -17.10 -9.80 1.45
C THR A 47 -16.58 -11.23 1.47
N ILE A 48 -15.26 -11.43 1.55
CA ILE A 48 -14.64 -12.77 1.68
C ILE A 48 -15.08 -13.46 2.98
N LEU A 49 -15.07 -12.75 4.11
CA LEU A 49 -15.51 -13.32 5.40
C LEU A 49 -17.00 -13.68 5.43
N ALA A 50 -17.80 -13.03 4.60
CA ALA A 50 -19.21 -13.36 4.41
C ALA A 50 -19.47 -14.48 3.40
N GLY A 51 -18.41 -15.16 2.90
CA GLY A 51 -18.49 -16.26 1.95
C GLY A 51 -18.51 -15.86 0.48
N GLY A 52 -18.38 -14.57 0.17
CA GLY A 52 -18.25 -14.07 -1.21
C GLY A 52 -16.81 -14.12 -1.73
N ALA A 53 -16.62 -13.78 -3.00
CA ALA A 53 -15.34 -13.76 -3.68
C ALA A 53 -14.97 -12.34 -4.15
N PRO A 54 -13.67 -11.95 -4.08
CA PRO A 54 -13.20 -10.71 -4.68
C PRO A 54 -13.47 -10.73 -6.18
N TYR A 55 -13.58 -9.55 -6.77
CA TYR A 55 -13.87 -9.29 -8.18
C TYR A 55 -15.31 -9.64 -8.60
N LEU A 56 -15.86 -10.79 -8.12
CA LEU A 56 -17.18 -11.25 -8.46
C LEU A 56 -18.27 -10.53 -7.63
N ASP A 57 -18.10 -10.51 -6.31
CA ASP A 57 -19.06 -9.91 -5.35
C ASP A 57 -18.62 -8.52 -4.86
N ALA A 58 -17.36 -8.19 -4.99
CA ALA A 58 -16.79 -6.87 -4.72
C ALA A 58 -15.63 -6.60 -5.70
N TRP A 59 -15.83 -5.66 -6.61
CA TRP A 59 -14.84 -5.32 -7.62
C TRP A 59 -13.66 -4.55 -7.01
N GLU A 60 -12.43 -5.00 -7.31
CA GLU A 60 -11.19 -4.29 -7.02
C GLU A 60 -10.08 -4.85 -7.91
N HIS A 61 -9.06 -4.05 -8.24
CA HIS A 61 -8.04 -4.40 -9.24
C HIS A 61 -6.68 -4.82 -8.66
N LYS A 62 -6.55 -4.96 -7.34
CA LYS A 62 -5.35 -5.53 -6.69
C LYS A 62 -5.41 -7.06 -6.64
N GLY A 63 -4.27 -7.68 -6.39
CA GLY A 63 -4.18 -9.13 -6.34
C GLY A 63 -4.88 -9.75 -5.12
N PRO A 64 -5.29 -11.03 -5.23
CA PRO A 64 -6.11 -11.69 -4.22
C PRO A 64 -5.44 -11.76 -2.84
N LEU A 65 -4.11 -11.77 -2.75
CA LEU A 65 -3.42 -11.75 -1.46
C LEU A 65 -3.61 -10.44 -0.69
N THR A 66 -3.83 -9.30 -1.36
CA THR A 66 -4.20 -8.06 -0.69
C THR A 66 -5.52 -8.23 0.04
N HIS A 67 -6.52 -8.80 -0.63
CA HIS A 67 -7.86 -8.99 -0.05
C HIS A 67 -7.86 -10.06 1.06
N LEU A 68 -7.11 -11.14 0.87
CA LEU A 68 -6.93 -12.17 1.92
C LEU A 68 -6.19 -11.64 3.15
N PHE A 69 -5.23 -10.73 2.98
CA PHE A 69 -4.58 -10.04 4.09
C PHE A 69 -5.60 -9.22 4.91
N TYR A 70 -6.48 -8.48 4.21
CA TYR A 70 -7.54 -7.72 4.88
C TYR A 70 -8.59 -8.63 5.54
N ALA A 71 -9.02 -9.69 4.87
CA ALA A 71 -9.91 -10.69 5.46
C ALA A 71 -9.29 -11.30 6.73
N GLY A 72 -8.01 -11.68 6.69
CA GLY A 72 -7.28 -12.20 7.85
C GLY A 72 -7.17 -11.20 9.01
N GLY A 73 -6.90 -9.93 8.70
CA GLY A 73 -6.87 -8.86 9.70
C GLY A 73 -8.22 -8.66 10.37
N LEU A 74 -9.29 -8.54 9.59
CA LEU A 74 -10.66 -8.38 10.09
C LEU A 74 -11.14 -9.60 10.87
N TRP A 75 -10.77 -10.82 10.46
CA TRP A 75 -11.05 -12.04 11.20
C TRP A 75 -10.35 -12.06 12.56
N LEU A 76 -9.08 -11.62 12.60
CA LEU A 76 -8.32 -11.55 13.85
C LEU A 76 -8.94 -10.55 14.83
N LYS A 77 -9.30 -9.37 14.36
CA LYS A 77 -9.96 -8.31 15.12
C LYS A 77 -10.66 -7.33 14.16
N ALA A 78 -11.96 -7.21 14.25
CA ALA A 78 -12.76 -6.38 13.36
C ALA A 78 -12.29 -4.91 13.33
N ASP A 79 -11.91 -4.35 14.48
CA ASP A 79 -11.30 -3.02 14.58
C ASP A 79 -9.82 -3.14 14.94
N GLY A 80 -8.93 -2.72 14.02
CA GLY A 80 -7.48 -2.67 14.23
C GLY A 80 -6.69 -3.92 13.86
N GLY A 81 -7.31 -5.06 13.54
CA GLY A 81 -6.58 -6.30 13.19
C GLY A 81 -5.73 -6.18 11.94
N VAL A 82 -6.18 -5.43 10.93
CA VAL A 82 -5.40 -5.11 9.73
C VAL A 82 -4.13 -4.34 10.10
N ARG A 83 -4.25 -3.34 10.98
CA ARG A 83 -3.11 -2.56 11.48
C ARG A 83 -2.13 -3.40 12.28
N LEU A 84 -2.65 -4.33 13.08
CA LEU A 84 -1.82 -5.26 13.85
C LEU A 84 -0.97 -6.16 12.93
N LEU A 85 -1.58 -6.75 11.90
CA LEU A 85 -0.87 -7.59 10.91
C LEU A 85 0.16 -6.79 10.11
N ASP A 86 -0.20 -5.58 9.67
CA ASP A 86 0.73 -4.70 8.91
C ASP A 86 1.92 -4.28 9.79
N THR A 87 1.65 -3.88 11.04
CA THR A 87 2.70 -3.54 12.02
C THR A 87 3.63 -4.72 12.28
N ALA A 88 3.08 -5.94 12.41
CA ALA A 88 3.90 -7.15 12.57
C ALA A 88 4.80 -7.39 11.33
N GLY A 89 4.27 -7.23 10.12
CA GLY A 89 5.03 -7.30 8.88
C GLY A 89 6.14 -6.25 8.80
N ALA A 90 5.86 -5.01 9.19
CA ALA A 90 6.83 -3.92 9.26
C ALA A 90 7.95 -4.23 10.25
N LEU A 91 7.63 -4.66 11.47
CA LEU A 91 8.60 -5.00 12.51
C LEU A 91 9.51 -6.16 12.09
N LEU A 92 8.93 -7.22 11.51
CA LEU A 92 9.71 -8.35 10.96
C LEU A 92 10.66 -7.88 9.86
N SER A 93 10.19 -7.01 8.96
CA SER A 93 11.01 -6.47 7.87
C SER A 93 12.15 -5.59 8.39
N LEU A 94 11.89 -4.73 9.36
CA LEU A 94 12.93 -3.91 10.01
C LEU A 94 13.93 -4.78 10.77
N GLY A 95 13.49 -5.84 11.45
CA GLY A 95 14.35 -6.81 12.11
C GLY A 95 15.27 -7.55 11.12
N LEU A 96 14.73 -7.99 9.97
CA LEU A 96 15.52 -8.58 8.88
C LEU A 96 16.49 -7.58 8.28
N LEU A 97 16.04 -6.34 8.03
CA LEU A 97 16.86 -5.25 7.50
C LEU A 97 18.05 -4.96 8.41
N TYR A 98 17.80 -4.81 9.73
CA TYR A 98 18.82 -4.67 10.75
C TYR A 98 19.84 -5.82 10.68
N ARG A 99 19.36 -7.06 10.64
CA ARG A 99 20.20 -8.25 10.61
C ARG A 99 21.03 -8.35 9.34
N ILE A 100 20.43 -8.06 8.18
CA ILE A 100 21.15 -8.02 6.89
C ILE A 100 22.28 -6.99 6.95
N ALA A 101 21.95 -5.75 7.34
CA ALA A 101 22.92 -4.66 7.40
C ALA A 101 24.07 -4.98 8.38
N SER A 102 23.73 -5.47 9.59
CA SER A 102 24.74 -5.81 10.60
C SER A 102 25.67 -6.94 10.16
N GLN A 103 25.16 -7.95 9.45
CA GLN A 103 25.93 -9.11 9.02
C GLN A 103 26.73 -8.87 7.72
N GLN A 104 26.17 -8.11 6.78
CA GLN A 104 26.76 -7.94 5.45
C GLN A 104 27.67 -6.71 5.35
N ILE A 105 27.52 -5.73 6.23
CA ILE A 105 28.24 -4.45 6.21
C ILE A 105 29.09 -4.28 7.47
N ALA A 106 28.44 -3.99 8.59
CA ALA A 106 29.07 -3.80 9.90
C ALA A 106 27.97 -3.73 10.97
N PRO A 107 28.25 -4.02 12.26
CA PRO A 107 27.26 -3.91 13.33
C PRO A 107 26.54 -2.54 13.38
N LEU A 108 27.27 -1.46 13.14
CA LEU A 108 26.72 -0.09 13.11
C LEU A 108 25.74 0.15 11.94
N ALA A 109 25.87 -0.60 10.84
CA ALA A 109 25.00 -0.45 9.69
C ALA A 109 23.54 -0.90 9.98
N GLY A 110 23.36 -1.81 10.96
CA GLY A 110 22.02 -2.30 11.35
C GLY A 110 21.08 -1.16 11.78
N PRO A 111 21.38 -0.45 12.86
CA PRO A 111 20.55 0.66 13.31
C PRO A 111 20.45 1.79 12.27
N ILE A 112 21.51 2.08 11.52
CA ILE A 112 21.49 3.10 10.46
C ILE A 112 20.47 2.73 9.37
N ALA A 113 20.48 1.48 8.88
CA ALA A 113 19.54 1.03 7.86
C ALA A 113 18.08 1.12 8.36
N VAL A 114 17.84 0.77 9.62
CA VAL A 114 16.50 0.91 10.25
C VAL A 114 16.08 2.38 10.33
N ILE A 115 16.96 3.28 10.78
CA ILE A 115 16.65 4.72 10.84
C ILE A 115 16.30 5.25 9.43
N LEU A 116 17.09 4.91 8.42
CA LEU A 116 16.82 5.33 7.04
C LEU A 116 15.49 4.77 6.53
N ALA A 117 15.20 3.50 6.79
CA ALA A 117 13.94 2.87 6.41
C ALA A 117 12.74 3.54 7.09
N LEU A 118 12.83 3.88 8.37
CA LEU A 118 11.80 4.61 9.09
C LEU A 118 11.61 6.03 8.57
N LEU A 119 12.70 6.76 8.31
CA LEU A 119 12.64 8.14 7.81
C LEU A 119 11.98 8.25 6.43
N TYR A 120 12.16 7.26 5.56
CA TYR A 120 11.68 7.33 4.17
C TYR A 120 10.46 6.44 3.89
N GLY A 121 10.25 5.38 4.66
CA GLY A 121 9.21 4.40 4.42
C GLY A 121 8.10 4.34 5.47
N GLY A 122 8.37 4.72 6.72
CA GLY A 122 7.51 4.37 7.85
C GLY A 122 6.64 5.49 8.43
N LEU A 123 6.57 6.68 7.83
CA LEU A 123 6.13 7.87 8.55
C LEU A 123 4.81 8.48 8.07
N ALA A 124 4.11 7.83 7.15
CA ALA A 124 2.80 8.28 6.70
C ALA A 124 1.77 7.15 6.81
N PRO A 125 0.60 7.39 7.41
CA PRO A 125 -0.46 6.38 7.49
C PRO A 125 -0.93 5.87 6.11
N SER A 126 -0.83 6.72 5.09
CA SER A 126 -1.16 6.37 3.70
C SER A 126 -0.23 5.34 3.06
N THR A 127 0.96 5.10 3.65
CA THR A 127 1.89 4.08 3.14
C THR A 127 1.72 2.72 3.82
N MET A 128 0.90 2.63 4.87
CA MET A 128 0.70 1.43 5.69
C MET A 128 -0.50 0.62 5.21
N ALA A 129 -0.46 -0.69 5.43
CA ALA A 129 -1.50 -1.64 5.02
C ALA A 129 -1.89 -1.49 3.53
N GLN A 130 -0.93 -1.08 2.72
CA GLN A 130 -1.07 -0.97 1.27
C GLN A 130 -0.51 -2.23 0.59
N THR A 131 -0.93 -2.48 -0.63
CA THR A 131 -0.31 -3.53 -1.45
C THR A 131 1.20 -3.33 -1.57
N ASP A 132 1.66 -2.07 -1.60
CA ASP A 132 3.08 -1.73 -1.70
C ASP A 132 3.83 -1.93 -0.38
N SER A 133 3.20 -1.77 0.80
CA SER A 133 3.81 -2.14 2.07
C SER A 133 4.02 -3.66 2.17
N LEU A 134 3.01 -4.45 1.81
CA LEU A 134 3.12 -5.91 1.76
C LEU A 134 4.20 -6.36 0.76
N THR A 135 4.27 -5.70 -0.41
CA THR A 135 5.33 -5.91 -1.40
C THR A 135 6.71 -5.64 -0.80
N ALA A 136 6.88 -4.53 -0.09
CA ALA A 136 8.16 -4.18 0.53
C ALA A 136 8.58 -5.20 1.60
N TYR A 137 7.65 -5.70 2.41
CA TYR A 137 7.93 -6.72 3.42
C TYR A 137 8.39 -8.04 2.79
N LEU A 138 7.68 -8.51 1.77
CA LEU A 138 8.06 -9.70 1.02
C LEU A 138 9.38 -9.53 0.29
N LEU A 139 9.68 -8.31 -0.19
CA LEU A 139 10.94 -8.00 -0.86
C LEU A 139 12.14 -8.08 0.08
N ILE A 140 12.01 -7.61 1.34
CA ILE A 140 13.05 -7.78 2.36
C ILE A 140 13.25 -9.26 2.72
N LEU A 141 12.16 -10.03 2.80
CA LEU A 141 12.24 -11.48 3.02
C LEU A 141 12.92 -12.19 1.84
N LEU A 142 12.57 -11.82 0.60
CA LEU A 142 13.22 -12.30 -0.62
C LEU A 142 14.72 -12.01 -0.60
N LEU A 143 15.08 -10.77 -0.28
CA LEU A 143 16.47 -10.35 -0.15
C LEU A 143 17.23 -11.19 0.87
N TRP A 144 16.63 -11.43 2.04
CA TRP A 144 17.21 -12.30 3.07
C TRP A 144 17.53 -13.71 2.54
N VAL A 145 16.64 -14.27 1.72
CA VAL A 145 16.85 -15.59 1.09
C VAL A 145 17.97 -15.54 0.05
N LEU A 146 17.98 -14.50 -0.82
CA LEU A 146 18.93 -14.38 -1.92
C LEU A 146 20.36 -14.08 -1.48
N LEU A 147 20.56 -13.50 -0.30
CA LEU A 147 21.89 -13.25 0.28
C LEU A 147 22.53 -14.50 0.86
N LYS A 148 21.83 -15.61 0.94
CA LYS A 148 22.35 -16.90 1.38
C LYS A 148 22.81 -17.75 0.18
N PRO A 149 23.66 -18.79 0.41
CA PRO A 149 24.06 -19.73 -0.65
C PRO A 149 22.84 -20.35 -1.34
N CYS A 150 22.91 -20.56 -2.66
CA CYS A 150 21.86 -21.20 -3.43
C CYS A 150 21.74 -22.68 -3.05
N THR A 151 20.62 -23.04 -2.38
CA THR A 151 20.19 -24.41 -2.17
C THR A 151 18.80 -24.58 -2.80
N SER A 152 18.43 -25.82 -3.16
CA SER A 152 17.09 -26.09 -3.74
C SER A 152 15.97 -25.57 -2.85
N THR A 153 16.07 -25.73 -1.53
CA THR A 153 15.08 -25.20 -0.58
C THR A 153 14.98 -23.67 -0.64
N ARG A 154 16.11 -22.95 -0.70
CA ARG A 154 16.11 -21.49 -0.77
C ARG A 154 15.62 -20.96 -2.12
N LEU A 155 15.95 -21.67 -3.20
CA LEU A 155 15.40 -21.34 -4.51
C LEU A 155 13.88 -21.55 -4.56
N LEU A 156 13.39 -22.62 -3.95
CA LEU A 156 11.94 -22.86 -3.80
C LEU A 156 11.28 -21.76 -2.95
N MET A 157 11.88 -21.38 -1.82
CA MET A 157 11.39 -20.28 -0.99
C MET A 157 11.39 -18.95 -1.75
N ALA A 158 12.44 -18.65 -2.52
CA ALA A 158 12.49 -17.45 -3.36
C ALA A 158 11.38 -17.46 -4.41
N GLY A 159 11.11 -18.62 -5.01
CA GLY A 159 9.97 -18.81 -5.91
C GLY A 159 8.63 -18.59 -5.19
N LEU A 160 8.40 -19.21 -4.02
CA LEU A 160 7.17 -18.99 -3.23
C LEU A 160 6.91 -17.51 -2.93
N ILE A 161 7.96 -16.78 -2.50
CA ILE A 161 7.85 -15.34 -2.23
C ILE A 161 7.54 -14.58 -3.53
N GLN A 162 8.17 -14.93 -4.64
CA GLN A 162 7.88 -14.31 -5.95
C GLN A 162 6.44 -14.59 -6.39
N GLY A 163 5.93 -15.79 -6.18
CA GLY A 163 4.53 -16.15 -6.44
C GLY A 163 3.55 -15.35 -5.57
N ALA A 164 3.88 -15.13 -4.30
CA ALA A 164 3.10 -14.27 -3.41
C ALA A 164 3.12 -12.80 -3.90
N LEU A 165 4.29 -12.30 -4.28
CA LEU A 165 4.42 -10.96 -4.87
C LEU A 165 3.55 -10.80 -6.11
N LEU A 166 3.53 -11.79 -7.02
CA LEU A 166 2.65 -11.77 -8.21
C LEU A 166 1.17 -11.71 -7.86
N MET A 167 0.75 -12.27 -6.75
CA MET A 167 -0.64 -12.23 -6.29
C MET A 167 -0.97 -10.99 -5.44
N LEU A 168 -0.05 -10.06 -5.28
CA LEU A 168 -0.30 -8.71 -4.77
C LEU A 168 -0.50 -7.70 -5.90
N LYS A 169 0.41 -7.69 -6.89
CA LYS A 169 0.43 -6.66 -7.94
C LYS A 169 1.16 -7.18 -9.19
N PRO A 170 0.64 -7.00 -10.43
CA PRO A 170 1.28 -7.54 -11.62
C PRO A 170 2.71 -7.04 -11.85
N THR A 171 2.99 -5.76 -11.53
CA THR A 171 4.32 -5.16 -11.72
C THR A 171 5.42 -5.79 -10.87
N THR A 172 5.07 -6.57 -9.84
CA THR A 172 6.04 -7.33 -9.03
C THR A 172 6.69 -8.49 -9.81
N ALA A 173 6.18 -8.83 -11.01
CA ALA A 173 6.86 -9.74 -11.93
C ALA A 173 8.29 -9.30 -12.24
N LEU A 174 8.56 -7.99 -12.21
CA LEU A 174 9.88 -7.42 -12.47
C LEU A 174 10.95 -7.83 -11.44
N PHE A 175 10.54 -8.23 -10.22
CA PHE A 175 11.50 -8.78 -9.24
C PHE A 175 12.05 -10.14 -9.69
N GLY A 176 11.38 -10.84 -10.60
CA GLY A 176 11.92 -12.01 -11.30
C GLY A 176 13.26 -11.75 -12.00
N LEU A 177 13.49 -10.51 -12.48
CA LEU A 177 14.79 -10.12 -13.07
C LEU A 177 15.93 -10.23 -12.07
N ALA A 178 15.71 -9.89 -10.79
CA ALA A 178 16.70 -10.05 -9.75
C ALA A 178 16.97 -11.54 -9.43
N LEU A 179 15.94 -12.41 -9.51
CA LEU A 179 16.11 -13.84 -9.40
C LEU A 179 16.94 -14.41 -10.55
N LEU A 180 16.64 -14.02 -11.78
CA LEU A 180 17.43 -14.41 -12.96
C LEU A 180 18.88 -13.93 -12.83
N TRP A 181 19.06 -12.66 -12.43
CA TRP A 181 20.39 -12.12 -12.16
C TRP A 181 21.16 -12.94 -11.11
N ARG A 182 20.48 -13.40 -10.06
CA ARG A 182 21.08 -14.17 -8.97
C ARG A 182 21.58 -15.55 -9.43
N ILE A 183 20.81 -16.24 -10.25
CA ILE A 183 21.12 -17.62 -10.67
C ILE A 183 21.99 -17.71 -11.93
N ARG A 184 22.28 -16.60 -12.63
CA ARG A 184 23.03 -16.62 -13.91
C ARG A 184 24.41 -17.24 -13.84
N HIS A 185 25.04 -17.25 -12.65
CA HIS A 185 26.35 -17.83 -12.44
C HIS A 185 26.32 -19.17 -11.70
N GLU A 186 25.12 -19.75 -11.47
CA GLU A 186 25.00 -21.08 -10.90
C GLU A 186 25.46 -22.13 -11.93
N PRO A 187 26.10 -23.24 -11.46
CA PRO A 187 26.57 -24.27 -12.37
C PRO A 187 25.48 -24.91 -13.25
N ARG A 188 24.21 -24.87 -12.78
CA ARG A 188 23.04 -25.41 -13.48
C ARG A 188 21.88 -24.40 -13.42
N PRO A 189 21.97 -23.26 -14.13
CA PRO A 189 21.02 -22.18 -14.01
C PRO A 189 19.59 -22.60 -14.40
N TRP A 190 19.43 -23.49 -15.36
CA TRP A 190 18.11 -24.00 -15.80
C TRP A 190 17.44 -24.84 -14.72
N ARG A 191 18.20 -25.66 -13.97
CA ARG A 191 17.67 -26.39 -12.81
C ARG A 191 17.24 -25.42 -11.71
N SER A 192 18.04 -24.41 -11.43
CA SER A 192 17.72 -23.37 -10.45
C SER A 192 16.46 -22.61 -10.86
N LEU A 193 16.33 -22.27 -12.14
CA LEU A 193 15.15 -21.62 -12.69
C LEU A 193 13.90 -22.52 -12.56
N ALA A 194 14.01 -23.80 -12.87
CA ALA A 194 12.88 -24.74 -12.74
C ALA A 194 12.39 -24.84 -11.27
N VAL A 195 13.32 -24.86 -10.28
CA VAL A 195 12.96 -24.88 -8.86
C VAL A 195 12.28 -23.56 -8.44
N ILE A 196 12.78 -22.42 -8.90
CA ILE A 196 12.15 -21.11 -8.65
C ILE A 196 10.76 -21.08 -9.29
N ALA A 197 10.61 -21.53 -10.54
CA ALA A 197 9.33 -21.54 -11.26
C ALA A 197 8.32 -22.45 -10.54
N ALA A 198 8.74 -23.65 -10.09
CA ALA A 198 7.89 -24.52 -9.30
C ALA A 198 7.43 -23.86 -7.99
N GLY A 199 8.32 -23.17 -7.26
CA GLY A 199 7.92 -22.41 -6.08
C GLY A 199 6.98 -21.26 -6.42
N CYS A 200 7.28 -20.52 -7.50
CA CYS A 200 6.51 -19.36 -7.95
C CYS A 200 5.08 -19.72 -8.37
N SER A 201 4.85 -20.93 -8.88
CA SER A 201 3.52 -21.38 -9.29
C SER A 201 2.58 -21.74 -8.13
N VAL A 202 3.11 -22.05 -6.93
CA VAL A 202 2.30 -22.56 -5.82
C VAL A 202 1.23 -21.57 -5.36
N ILE A 203 1.64 -20.35 -5.01
CA ILE A 203 0.70 -19.34 -4.49
C ILE A 203 -0.31 -18.91 -5.55
N PRO A 204 0.09 -18.59 -6.80
CA PRO A 204 -0.86 -18.34 -7.88
C PRO A 204 -1.83 -19.49 -8.10
N ALA A 205 -1.35 -20.74 -8.13
CA ALA A 205 -2.21 -21.91 -8.30
C ALA A 205 -3.26 -22.02 -7.19
N LEU A 206 -2.86 -21.85 -5.92
CA LEU A 206 -3.80 -21.86 -4.79
C LEU A 206 -4.84 -20.75 -4.91
N CYS A 207 -4.43 -19.53 -5.26
CA CYS A 207 -5.36 -18.42 -5.48
C CYS A 207 -6.33 -18.69 -6.65
N LEU A 208 -5.83 -19.21 -7.78
CA LEU A 208 -6.65 -19.52 -8.95
C LEU A 208 -7.61 -20.67 -8.70
N ILE A 209 -7.20 -21.73 -7.97
CA ILE A 209 -8.07 -22.82 -7.56
C ILE A 209 -9.20 -22.29 -6.66
N TRP A 210 -8.86 -21.46 -5.68
CA TRP A 210 -9.85 -20.86 -4.79
C TRP A 210 -10.84 -19.98 -5.56
N LEU A 211 -10.37 -19.11 -6.47
CA LEU A 211 -11.23 -18.29 -7.33
C LEU A 211 -12.10 -19.13 -8.27
N ALA A 212 -11.56 -20.24 -8.81
CA ALA A 212 -12.32 -21.18 -9.65
C ALA A 212 -13.50 -21.81 -8.89
N GLN A 213 -13.25 -22.23 -7.62
CA GLN A 213 -14.29 -22.81 -6.77
C GLN A 213 -15.46 -21.83 -6.50
N HIS A 214 -15.19 -20.51 -6.58
CA HIS A 214 -16.21 -19.47 -6.42
C HIS A 214 -16.74 -18.92 -7.76
N GLY A 215 -16.32 -19.49 -8.91
CA GLY A 215 -16.72 -18.99 -10.24
C GLY A 215 -16.15 -17.60 -10.59
N ALA A 216 -15.09 -17.15 -9.88
CA ALA A 216 -14.57 -15.80 -9.95
C ALA A 216 -13.39 -15.60 -10.93
N LEU A 217 -13.00 -16.63 -11.71
CA LEU A 217 -11.82 -16.55 -12.59
C LEU A 217 -11.93 -15.50 -13.67
N ASP A 218 -13.08 -15.40 -14.34
CA ASP A 218 -13.29 -14.40 -15.38
C ASP A 218 -13.29 -12.98 -14.78
N ALA A 219 -13.97 -12.79 -13.67
CA ALA A 219 -13.98 -11.51 -12.94
C ALA A 219 -12.57 -11.10 -12.48
N PHE A 220 -11.76 -12.05 -11.99
CA PHE A 220 -10.36 -11.85 -11.68
C PHE A 220 -9.55 -11.43 -12.90
N TRP A 221 -9.71 -12.14 -14.04
CA TRP A 221 -8.99 -11.81 -15.26
C TRP A 221 -9.30 -10.39 -15.73
N GLN A 222 -10.57 -10.01 -15.75
CA GLN A 222 -11.02 -8.67 -16.15
C GLN A 222 -10.50 -7.58 -15.21
N ALA A 223 -10.60 -7.77 -13.88
CA ALA A 223 -10.20 -6.76 -12.91
C ALA A 223 -8.69 -6.71 -12.67
N TYR A 224 -8.03 -7.89 -12.53
CA TYR A 224 -6.62 -7.94 -12.14
C TYR A 224 -5.67 -7.84 -13.32
N ILE A 225 -6.02 -8.40 -14.49
CA ILE A 225 -5.16 -8.38 -15.68
C ILE A 225 -5.58 -7.28 -16.64
N CYS A 226 -6.78 -7.38 -17.24
CA CYS A 226 -7.19 -6.46 -18.30
C CYS A 226 -7.25 -5.01 -17.81
N PHE A 227 -7.90 -4.77 -16.68
CA PHE A 227 -8.01 -3.42 -16.14
C PHE A 227 -6.64 -2.79 -15.83
N ASN A 228 -5.70 -3.52 -15.23
CA ASN A 228 -4.38 -3.00 -14.93
C ASN A 228 -3.51 -2.75 -16.18
N LEU A 229 -3.78 -3.43 -17.30
CA LEU A 229 -3.08 -3.18 -18.56
C LEU A 229 -3.64 -1.95 -19.30
N ASP A 230 -4.96 -1.73 -19.24
CA ASP A 230 -5.64 -0.75 -20.09
C ASP A 230 -6.04 0.54 -19.36
N ALA A 231 -6.23 0.50 -18.03
CA ALA A 231 -6.76 1.63 -17.27
C ALA A 231 -5.74 2.72 -16.94
N HIS A 232 -4.47 2.49 -17.19
CA HIS A 232 -3.41 3.40 -16.76
C HIS A 232 -2.90 4.24 -17.92
N GLU A 233 -3.30 5.52 -17.95
CA GLU A 233 -2.57 6.54 -18.69
C GLU A 233 -1.39 6.98 -17.82
N PRO A 234 -0.15 6.63 -18.19
CA PRO A 234 1.01 7.01 -17.40
C PRO A 234 1.19 8.52 -17.43
N GLU A 235 1.35 9.13 -16.26
CA GLU A 235 1.74 10.53 -16.20
C GLU A 235 3.12 10.72 -16.83
N SER A 236 3.34 11.86 -17.47
CA SER A 236 4.64 12.21 -18.05
C SER A 236 5.75 12.15 -16.99
N ILE A 237 6.90 11.62 -17.36
CA ILE A 237 8.08 11.56 -16.49
C ILE A 237 8.69 12.95 -16.39
N SER A 238 8.81 13.46 -15.15
CA SER A 238 9.46 14.72 -14.82
C SER A 238 10.63 14.48 -13.85
N TRP A 239 11.52 15.45 -13.68
CA TRP A 239 12.69 15.29 -12.81
C TRP A 239 12.34 15.03 -11.35
N ASP A 240 11.28 15.62 -10.83
CA ASP A 240 10.75 15.36 -9.49
C ASP A 240 10.30 13.92 -9.33
N LYS A 241 9.68 13.33 -10.35
CA LYS A 241 9.26 11.93 -10.36
C LYS A 241 10.46 10.98 -10.46
N LEU A 242 11.46 11.30 -11.28
CA LEU A 242 12.72 10.54 -11.36
C LEU A 242 13.48 10.53 -10.03
N LEU A 243 13.44 11.65 -9.29
CA LEU A 243 14.10 11.80 -7.99
C LEU A 243 13.23 11.36 -6.81
N LEU A 244 12.10 10.69 -7.07
CA LEU A 244 11.16 10.18 -6.06
C LEU A 244 10.53 11.28 -5.18
N LEU A 245 10.46 12.54 -5.63
CA LEU A 245 9.83 13.62 -4.87
C LEU A 245 8.31 13.42 -4.75
N GLY A 246 7.70 12.80 -5.77
CA GLY A 246 6.27 12.47 -5.79
C GLY A 246 5.36 13.68 -5.98
N SER A 247 4.06 13.46 -5.75
CA SER A 247 3.02 14.48 -5.90
C SER A 247 3.01 15.53 -4.77
N LEU A 248 3.50 15.17 -3.59
CA LEU A 248 3.64 16.10 -2.48
C LEU A 248 4.95 16.89 -2.64
N LYS A 249 4.85 18.20 -2.73
CA LYS A 249 5.99 19.12 -2.74
C LYS A 249 6.44 19.39 -1.30
N PRO A 250 7.41 18.62 -0.75
CA PRO A 250 7.91 18.88 0.60
C PRO A 250 8.67 20.22 0.61
N PRO A 251 8.89 20.81 1.79
CA PRO A 251 9.80 21.95 1.91
C PRO A 251 11.13 21.67 1.21
N ALA A 252 11.71 22.67 0.55
CA ALA A 252 12.86 22.51 -0.35
C ALA A 252 14.01 21.68 0.25
N ILE A 253 14.31 21.89 1.55
CA ILE A 253 15.39 21.18 2.24
C ILE A 253 15.06 19.67 2.48
N VAL A 254 13.79 19.34 2.70
CA VAL A 254 13.31 17.95 2.83
C VAL A 254 13.32 17.27 1.47
N GLY A 255 12.88 18.00 0.42
CA GLY A 255 12.94 17.56 -0.97
C GLY A 255 14.38 17.25 -1.41
N LEU A 256 15.34 18.09 -1.03
CA LEU A 256 16.76 17.85 -1.30
C LEU A 256 17.25 16.54 -0.67
N SER A 257 16.95 16.29 0.61
CA SER A 257 17.35 15.03 1.27
C SER A 257 16.74 13.80 0.58
N GLN A 258 15.53 13.91 0.09
CA GLN A 258 14.84 12.86 -0.66
C GLN A 258 15.47 12.64 -2.04
N SER A 259 15.77 13.71 -2.76
CA SER A 259 16.44 13.65 -4.08
C SER A 259 17.82 13.03 -4.02
N LEU A 260 18.55 13.25 -2.93
CA LEU A 260 19.90 12.69 -2.73
C LEU A 260 19.90 11.21 -2.37
N PHE A 261 18.78 10.64 -1.96
CA PHE A 261 18.73 9.26 -1.46
C PHE A 261 19.15 8.23 -2.52
N LEU A 262 18.60 8.31 -3.74
CA LEU A 262 18.98 7.39 -4.83
C LEU A 262 20.42 7.58 -5.34
N PRO A 263 20.92 8.80 -5.59
CA PRO A 263 22.33 9.03 -5.88
C PRO A 263 23.27 8.46 -4.82
N LEU A 264 22.94 8.63 -3.53
CA LEU A 264 23.70 8.04 -2.43
C LEU A 264 23.61 6.52 -2.42
N ALA A 265 22.44 5.93 -2.71
CA ALA A 265 22.31 4.47 -2.84
C ALA A 265 23.19 3.94 -4.00
N GLY A 266 23.20 4.60 -5.15
CA GLY A 266 24.08 4.27 -6.29
C GLY A 266 25.57 4.37 -5.94
N PHE A 267 25.96 5.45 -5.26
CA PHE A 267 27.35 5.61 -4.80
C PHE A 267 27.73 4.59 -3.72
N GLY A 268 26.81 4.28 -2.80
CA GLY A 268 26.98 3.25 -1.78
C GLY A 268 27.12 1.86 -2.38
N TRP A 269 26.29 1.52 -3.36
CA TRP A 269 26.44 0.28 -4.14
C TRP A 269 27.84 0.21 -4.78
N TRP A 270 28.27 1.26 -5.52
CA TRP A 270 29.58 1.28 -6.18
C TRP A 270 30.74 1.12 -5.20
N GLN A 271 30.69 1.77 -4.05
CA GLN A 271 31.73 1.65 -2.99
C GLN A 271 31.72 0.25 -2.35
N TRP A 272 30.52 -0.23 -1.96
CA TRP A 272 30.39 -1.50 -1.24
C TRP A 272 30.68 -2.70 -2.13
N ARG A 273 30.36 -2.63 -3.41
CA ARG A 273 30.66 -3.64 -4.41
C ARG A 273 32.15 -4.03 -4.47
N ARG A 274 33.04 -3.14 -4.05
CA ARG A 274 34.50 -3.41 -3.98
C ARG A 274 34.91 -4.36 -2.86
N THR A 275 34.07 -4.49 -1.82
CA THR A 275 34.31 -5.33 -0.64
C THR A 275 33.41 -6.53 -0.55
N ASN A 276 32.13 -6.38 -0.95
CA ASN A 276 31.12 -7.45 -0.97
C ASN A 276 30.24 -7.33 -2.22
N ARG A 277 30.81 -7.75 -3.36
CA ARG A 277 30.15 -7.66 -4.66
C ARG A 277 28.82 -8.38 -4.69
N HIS A 278 28.75 -9.59 -4.10
CA HIS A 278 27.54 -10.41 -4.12
C HIS A 278 26.39 -9.71 -3.42
N ALA A 279 26.56 -9.21 -2.21
CA ALA A 279 25.51 -8.54 -1.48
C ALA A 279 25.10 -7.21 -2.16
N ALA A 280 26.09 -6.40 -2.55
CA ALA A 280 25.82 -5.12 -3.19
C ALA A 280 25.03 -5.27 -4.51
N ASP A 281 25.45 -6.20 -5.39
CA ASP A 281 24.79 -6.42 -6.68
C ASP A 281 23.39 -7.07 -6.51
N THR A 282 23.21 -7.96 -5.53
CA THR A 282 21.88 -8.55 -5.23
C THR A 282 20.90 -7.49 -4.76
N ILE A 283 21.31 -6.61 -3.84
CA ILE A 283 20.43 -5.54 -3.34
C ILE A 283 20.14 -4.53 -4.47
N ALA A 284 21.18 -4.14 -5.22
CA ALA A 284 21.01 -3.20 -6.33
C ALA A 284 20.09 -3.74 -7.43
N SER A 285 20.11 -5.05 -7.72
CA SER A 285 19.19 -5.66 -8.70
C SER A 285 17.73 -5.60 -8.24
N LEU A 286 17.45 -5.79 -6.94
CA LEU A 286 16.10 -5.65 -6.40
C LEU A 286 15.65 -4.19 -6.36
N VAL A 287 16.52 -3.25 -5.99
CA VAL A 287 16.23 -1.81 -6.04
C VAL A 287 15.98 -1.37 -7.49
N GLY A 288 16.77 -1.85 -8.45
CA GLY A 288 16.58 -1.58 -9.87
C GLY A 288 15.23 -2.11 -10.39
N ALA A 289 14.87 -3.33 -10.00
CA ALA A 289 13.57 -3.91 -10.34
C ALA A 289 12.40 -3.12 -9.71
N ALA A 290 12.54 -2.65 -8.46
CA ALA A 290 11.55 -1.82 -7.79
C ALA A 290 11.41 -0.44 -8.44
N LEU A 291 12.51 0.18 -8.87
CA LEU A 291 12.50 1.42 -9.64
C LEU A 291 11.81 1.22 -11.00
N LEU A 292 12.11 0.14 -11.70
CA LEU A 292 11.47 -0.18 -12.96
C LEU A 292 9.95 -0.38 -12.76
N ALA A 293 9.54 -1.10 -11.71
CA ALA A 293 8.13 -1.27 -11.35
C ALA A 293 7.45 0.07 -11.04
N TYR A 294 8.12 0.97 -10.34
CA TYR A 294 7.63 2.31 -10.02
C TYR A 294 7.42 3.17 -11.28
N TYR A 295 8.39 3.17 -12.19
CA TYR A 295 8.29 3.99 -13.41
C TYR A 295 7.30 3.41 -14.44
N ILE A 296 7.20 2.08 -14.57
CA ILE A 296 6.22 1.45 -15.48
C ILE A 296 4.78 1.73 -15.03
N GLN A 297 4.52 1.81 -13.73
CA GLN A 297 3.19 2.16 -13.22
C GLN A 297 2.76 3.58 -13.60
N GLY A 298 3.69 4.52 -13.73
CA GLY A 298 3.44 5.90 -14.14
C GLY A 298 2.59 6.75 -13.20
N LEU A 299 2.22 6.25 -12.01
CA LEU A 299 1.32 6.93 -11.07
C LEU A 299 2.05 7.73 -9.99
N TYR A 300 3.30 7.41 -9.73
CA TYR A 300 4.23 8.12 -8.83
C TYR A 300 3.73 8.39 -7.40
N MET A 301 2.84 7.55 -6.90
CA MET A 301 2.28 7.65 -5.54
C MET A 301 3.33 7.43 -4.45
N ASN A 302 3.12 8.02 -3.27
CA ASN A 302 4.07 7.90 -2.16
C ASN A 302 4.24 6.47 -1.64
N ASN A 303 3.15 5.69 -1.56
CA ASN A 303 3.19 4.28 -1.16
C ASN A 303 4.02 3.41 -2.12
N HIS A 304 4.03 3.70 -3.43
CA HIS A 304 4.82 2.96 -4.44
C HIS A 304 6.34 3.04 -4.21
N LYS A 305 6.82 3.94 -3.36
CA LYS A 305 8.25 4.12 -3.07
C LYS A 305 8.77 3.18 -1.99
N LEU A 306 7.89 2.58 -1.19
CA LEU A 306 8.27 1.69 -0.09
C LEU A 306 9.17 0.52 -0.54
N PRO A 307 8.82 -0.22 -1.62
CA PRO A 307 9.66 -1.29 -2.15
C PRO A 307 11.05 -0.84 -2.62
N ILE A 308 11.24 0.48 -2.83
CA ILE A 308 12.53 1.07 -3.20
C ILE A 308 13.32 1.44 -1.94
N TYR A 309 12.71 2.22 -1.03
CA TYR A 309 13.42 2.80 0.11
C TYR A 309 13.93 1.75 1.10
N LEU A 310 13.15 0.70 1.38
CA LEU A 310 13.57 -0.31 2.34
C LEU A 310 14.88 -1.02 1.91
N PRO A 311 14.98 -1.65 0.74
CA PRO A 311 16.23 -2.27 0.33
C PRO A 311 17.33 -1.25 0.01
N ALA A 312 17.01 -0.06 -0.52
CA ALA A 312 18.01 0.96 -0.84
C ALA A 312 18.67 1.55 0.42
N SER A 313 18.03 1.51 1.60
CA SER A 313 18.64 1.90 2.86
C SER A 313 19.91 1.07 3.18
N LEU A 314 19.95 -0.20 2.72
CA LEU A 314 21.15 -1.06 2.83
C LEU A 314 22.30 -0.59 1.94
N LEU A 315 22.02 0.11 0.84
CA LEU A 315 23.06 0.67 -0.04
C LEU A 315 23.60 2.00 0.48
N VAL A 316 22.77 2.77 1.20
CA VAL A 316 23.17 4.05 1.82
C VAL A 316 23.94 3.83 3.11
N ALA A 317 23.55 2.84 3.93
CA ALA A 317 24.14 2.58 5.23
C ALA A 317 25.68 2.45 5.23
N PRO A 318 26.33 1.77 4.26
CA PRO A 318 27.82 1.69 4.21
C PRO A 318 28.48 3.06 4.11
N LEU A 319 27.85 4.03 3.44
CA LEU A 319 28.40 5.38 3.32
C LEU A 319 28.40 6.10 4.66
N ILE A 320 27.29 6.00 5.40
CA ILE A 320 27.15 6.64 6.71
C ILE A 320 28.10 5.98 7.72
N VAL A 321 28.27 4.66 7.66
CA VAL A 321 29.29 3.97 8.49
C VAL A 321 30.70 4.47 8.16
N ARG A 322 30.95 4.78 6.90
CA ARG A 322 32.24 5.28 6.46
C ARG A 322 32.46 6.77 6.73
N TRP A 323 31.41 7.57 6.54
CA TRP A 323 31.41 9.02 6.67
C TRP A 323 30.18 9.44 7.49
N ASN A 324 30.29 9.35 8.79
CA ASN A 324 29.19 9.59 9.73
C ASN A 324 28.55 10.99 9.61
N TRP A 325 29.34 11.99 9.16
CA TRP A 325 28.81 13.33 8.87
C TRP A 325 27.73 13.35 7.80
N LEU A 326 27.68 12.35 6.89
CA LEU A 326 26.61 12.24 5.89
C LEU A 326 25.23 12.11 6.53
N PHE A 327 25.14 11.71 7.80
CA PHE A 327 23.86 11.67 8.49
C PHE A 327 23.17 13.03 8.55
N ILE A 328 23.94 14.13 8.48
CA ILE A 328 23.40 15.51 8.44
C ILE A 328 22.47 15.72 7.24
N LEU A 329 22.66 15.00 6.14
CA LEU A 329 21.80 15.10 4.94
C LEU A 329 20.37 14.57 5.19
N PHE A 330 20.19 13.75 6.22
CA PHE A 330 18.90 13.15 6.60
C PHE A 330 18.25 13.86 7.79
N LEU A 331 18.99 14.77 8.43
CA LEU A 331 18.50 15.57 9.57
C LEU A 331 17.28 16.43 9.20
N PRO A 332 17.21 17.09 8.02
CA PRO A 332 16.01 17.84 7.64
C PRO A 332 14.74 16.97 7.62
N ARG A 333 14.85 15.71 7.19
CA ARG A 333 13.73 14.79 7.19
C ARG A 333 13.29 14.44 8.61
N LEU A 334 14.25 14.17 9.48
CA LEU A 334 13.98 13.91 10.91
C LEU A 334 13.33 15.12 11.59
N LEU A 335 13.87 16.33 11.37
CA LEU A 335 13.33 17.57 11.93
C LEU A 335 11.93 17.87 11.37
N PHE A 336 11.66 17.59 10.10
CA PHE A 336 10.33 17.73 9.52
C PHE A 336 9.31 16.83 10.21
N ILE A 337 9.68 15.60 10.56
CA ILE A 337 8.82 14.65 11.26
C ILE A 337 8.54 15.10 12.70
N ILE A 338 9.60 15.51 13.42
CA ILE A 338 9.50 15.92 14.82
C ILE A 338 8.88 17.33 14.94
N GLY A 339 9.18 18.21 13.98
CA GLY A 339 8.78 19.62 13.97
C GLY A 339 7.38 19.91 13.42
N GLY A 340 6.56 18.88 13.17
CA GLY A 340 5.15 19.06 12.84
C GLY A 340 4.80 19.06 11.36
N GLY A 341 5.74 18.76 10.46
CA GLY A 341 5.43 18.56 9.04
C GLY A 341 4.62 17.29 8.75
N SER A 342 4.54 16.40 9.73
CA SER A 342 3.67 15.23 9.78
C SER A 342 3.42 14.92 11.25
N ASN A 343 2.39 15.53 11.84
CA ASN A 343 2.09 15.39 13.27
C ASN A 343 1.55 14.01 13.67
N TYR A 344 1.22 13.14 12.70
CA TYR A 344 0.59 11.84 12.97
C TYR A 344 1.25 10.99 14.07
N PRO A 345 2.58 10.87 14.18
CA PRO A 345 3.19 10.12 15.28
C PRO A 345 2.92 10.76 16.65
N LEU A 346 3.04 12.08 16.76
CA LEU A 346 2.83 12.80 18.02
C LEU A 346 1.36 12.79 18.44
N GLU A 347 0.45 13.01 17.49
CA GLU A 347 -1.00 12.94 17.68
C GLU A 347 -1.45 11.55 18.10
N SER A 348 -0.82 10.50 17.55
CA SER A 348 -1.09 9.12 17.96
C SER A 348 -0.65 8.87 19.42
N TRP A 349 0.45 9.49 19.86
CA TRP A 349 0.85 9.46 21.26
C TRP A 349 -0.09 10.25 22.15
N GLN A 350 -0.53 11.45 21.72
CA GLN A 350 -1.51 12.26 22.46
C GLN A 350 -2.82 11.50 22.65
N TYR A 351 -3.29 10.82 21.60
CA TYR A 351 -4.48 9.97 21.68
C TYR A 351 -4.27 8.78 22.61
N LEU A 352 -3.14 8.07 22.51
CA LEU A 352 -2.81 6.95 23.38
C LEU A 352 -2.75 7.33 24.84
N CYS A 353 -2.23 8.54 25.15
CA CYS A 353 -2.15 9.10 26.50
C CYS A 353 -3.45 9.77 26.98
N GLY A 354 -4.53 9.75 26.19
CA GLY A 354 -5.81 10.37 26.55
C GLY A 354 -5.81 11.89 26.57
N GLN A 355 -4.84 12.55 25.91
CA GLN A 355 -4.75 14.01 25.81
C GLN A 355 -5.71 14.58 24.77
N ILE A 356 -6.05 13.78 23.75
CA ILE A 356 -7.07 14.09 22.75
C ILE A 356 -8.04 12.90 22.66
N ASP A 357 -9.29 13.19 22.31
CA ASP A 357 -10.31 12.15 22.10
C ASP A 357 -10.23 11.54 20.68
N ARG A 358 -11.00 10.48 20.47
CA ARG A 358 -11.03 9.77 19.19
C ARG A 358 -11.49 10.65 18.01
N PRO A 359 -12.56 11.45 18.12
CA PRO A 359 -12.97 12.36 17.05
C PRO A 359 -11.89 13.37 16.66
N THR A 360 -11.24 13.98 17.64
CA THR A 360 -10.12 14.91 17.40
C THR A 360 -8.95 14.20 16.71
N TYR A 361 -8.55 13.02 17.19
CA TYR A 361 -7.49 12.23 16.57
C TYR A 361 -7.82 11.88 15.11
N GLU A 362 -9.03 11.39 14.85
CA GLU A 362 -9.45 10.99 13.49
C GLU A 362 -9.57 12.18 12.54
N SER A 363 -9.90 13.39 13.03
CA SER A 363 -9.99 14.59 12.19
C SER A 363 -8.65 15.00 11.56
N HIS A 364 -7.52 14.61 12.16
CA HIS A 364 -6.19 14.86 11.61
C HIS A 364 -5.87 14.01 10.38
N PHE A 365 -6.62 12.94 10.13
CA PHE A 365 -6.48 12.08 8.95
C PHE A 365 -7.42 12.49 7.80
N ALA A 366 -7.77 13.77 7.72
CA ALA A 366 -8.47 14.33 6.58
C ALA A 366 -7.48 14.64 5.46
N PHE A 367 -7.64 13.97 4.33
CA PHE A 367 -7.01 14.31 3.05
C PHE A 367 -8.05 14.97 2.16
N ALA A 368 -7.67 15.62 1.07
CA ALA A 368 -8.58 16.37 0.21
C ALA A 368 -9.87 15.57 -0.17
N GLU A 369 -9.69 14.29 -0.46
CA GLU A 369 -10.75 13.39 -0.94
C GLU A 369 -11.29 12.46 0.15
N PHE A 370 -10.63 12.41 1.31
CA PHE A 370 -10.97 11.51 2.40
C PHE A 370 -11.09 12.30 3.71
N ASN A 371 -12.29 12.31 4.25
CA ASN A 371 -12.56 12.87 5.57
C ASN A 371 -13.34 11.85 6.40
N LEU A 372 -12.67 11.26 7.39
CA LEU A 372 -13.26 10.23 8.23
C LEU A 372 -14.46 10.75 9.04
N THR A 373 -14.43 12.02 9.46
CA THR A 373 -15.57 12.65 10.17
C THR A 373 -16.81 12.66 9.27
N GLN A 374 -16.68 13.06 8.01
CA GLN A 374 -17.77 13.02 7.03
C GLN A 374 -18.24 11.60 6.72
N THR A 375 -17.28 10.64 6.65
CA THR A 375 -17.62 9.22 6.45
C THR A 375 -18.42 8.64 7.63
N ARG A 376 -18.08 9.03 8.87
CA ARG A 376 -18.85 8.66 10.06
C ARG A 376 -20.23 9.31 10.09
N ALA A 377 -20.32 10.57 9.72
CA ALA A 377 -21.60 11.27 9.63
C ALA A 377 -22.54 10.57 8.61
N LEU A 378 -22.00 10.18 7.44
CA LEU A 378 -22.74 9.38 6.47
C LEU A 378 -23.19 8.04 7.04
N ALA A 379 -22.32 7.32 7.74
CA ALA A 379 -22.69 6.05 8.37
C ALA A 379 -23.82 6.20 9.39
N GLN A 380 -23.80 7.26 10.20
CA GLN A 380 -24.89 7.57 11.15
C GLN A 380 -26.19 7.92 10.43
N GLN A 381 -26.14 8.68 9.33
CA GLN A 381 -27.33 8.99 8.52
C GLN A 381 -27.92 7.72 7.88
N ILE A 382 -27.07 6.82 7.38
CA ILE A 382 -27.51 5.51 6.87
C ILE A 382 -28.25 4.73 7.94
N ASP A 383 -27.72 4.66 9.17
CA ASP A 383 -28.35 3.94 10.28
C ASP A 383 -29.69 4.55 10.72
N GLN A 384 -29.82 5.87 10.64
CA GLN A 384 -31.06 6.59 10.99
C GLN A 384 -32.15 6.47 9.92
N LEU A 385 -31.73 6.43 8.64
CA LEU A 385 -32.66 6.51 7.50
C LEU A 385 -33.00 5.15 6.89
N THR A 386 -32.31 4.08 7.29
CA THR A 386 -32.52 2.75 6.70
C THR A 386 -32.68 1.67 7.75
N PRO A 387 -33.54 0.65 7.50
CA PRO A 387 -33.65 -0.51 8.38
C PRO A 387 -32.29 -1.24 8.53
N PRO A 388 -32.08 -1.90 9.68
CA PRO A 388 -30.89 -2.76 9.85
C PRO A 388 -30.80 -3.80 8.73
N ASN A 389 -29.56 -4.09 8.26
CA ASN A 389 -29.25 -5.04 7.18
C ASN A 389 -29.78 -4.68 5.78
N SER A 390 -30.43 -3.53 5.58
CA SER A 390 -30.79 -3.09 4.22
C SER A 390 -29.53 -2.79 3.40
N LYS A 391 -29.60 -3.02 2.09
CA LYS A 391 -28.54 -2.63 1.17
C LYS A 391 -28.58 -1.13 0.92
N VAL A 392 -27.42 -0.51 0.79
CA VAL A 392 -27.26 0.90 0.45
C VAL A 392 -26.27 1.03 -0.69
N TYR A 393 -26.32 2.12 -1.44
CA TYR A 393 -25.36 2.37 -2.51
C TYR A 393 -24.66 3.70 -2.30
N ILE A 394 -23.32 3.71 -2.33
CA ILE A 394 -22.48 4.90 -2.20
C ILE A 394 -21.83 5.19 -3.55
N PHE A 395 -22.32 6.21 -4.24
CA PHE A 395 -21.69 6.71 -5.46
C PHE A 395 -20.61 7.73 -5.08
N GLY A 396 -19.39 7.25 -4.92
CA GLY A 396 -18.24 8.02 -4.46
C GLY A 396 -16.96 7.18 -4.51
N PHE A 397 -15.81 7.81 -4.28
CA PHE A 397 -14.53 7.09 -4.23
C PHE A 397 -14.25 6.48 -2.85
N ASN A 398 -14.92 6.94 -1.81
CA ASN A 398 -14.71 6.49 -0.43
C ASN A 398 -15.83 5.56 0.07
N PRO A 399 -15.64 4.22 0.04
CA PRO A 399 -16.63 3.27 0.52
C PRO A 399 -16.56 3.00 2.03
N GLY A 400 -15.75 3.74 2.80
CA GLY A 400 -15.55 3.48 4.23
C GLY A 400 -16.84 3.48 5.07
N ALA A 401 -17.88 4.20 4.62
CA ALA A 401 -19.17 4.23 5.32
C ALA A 401 -19.89 2.88 5.31
N TYR A 402 -19.70 2.00 4.33
CA TYR A 402 -20.26 0.65 4.35
C TYR A 402 -19.80 -0.15 5.57
N GLN A 403 -18.51 -0.06 5.90
CA GLN A 403 -17.96 -0.75 7.05
C GLN A 403 -18.51 -0.18 8.37
N LEU A 404 -18.56 1.16 8.46
CA LEU A 404 -19.00 1.84 9.68
C LEU A 404 -20.50 1.64 9.95
N ALA A 405 -21.33 1.60 8.91
CA ALA A 405 -22.78 1.36 9.00
C ALA A 405 -23.16 -0.13 8.95
N HIS A 406 -22.21 -1.04 8.84
CA HIS A 406 -22.47 -2.48 8.66
C HIS A 406 -23.46 -2.78 7.53
N ARG A 407 -23.27 -2.12 6.38
CA ARG A 407 -24.13 -2.27 5.19
C ARG A 407 -23.36 -2.90 4.03
N LYS A 408 -24.10 -3.43 3.06
CA LYS A 408 -23.57 -3.98 1.81
C LYS A 408 -24.15 -3.22 0.62
N ALA A 409 -23.39 -3.13 -0.46
CA ALA A 409 -23.89 -2.68 -1.75
C ALA A 409 -24.72 -3.80 -2.42
N PRO A 410 -25.71 -3.45 -3.26
CA PRO A 410 -26.45 -4.42 -4.06
C PRO A 410 -25.68 -4.88 -5.32
N THR A 411 -24.53 -4.33 -5.57
CA THR A 411 -23.68 -4.55 -6.76
C THR A 411 -22.25 -4.79 -6.37
N ARG A 412 -21.46 -5.47 -7.21
CA ARG A 412 -20.02 -5.58 -7.05
C ARG A 412 -19.28 -4.23 -7.21
N TYR A 413 -19.88 -3.27 -7.90
CA TYR A 413 -19.29 -1.94 -8.13
C TYR A 413 -19.67 -0.97 -6.99
N PHE A 414 -19.21 -1.29 -5.79
CA PHE A 414 -19.56 -0.59 -4.55
C PHE A 414 -18.93 0.80 -4.39
N PHE A 415 -18.08 1.24 -5.34
CA PHE A 415 -17.49 2.59 -5.41
C PHE A 415 -17.31 3.01 -6.87
N SER A 416 -17.16 4.32 -7.12
CA SER A 416 -17.32 4.90 -8.46
C SER A 416 -16.10 4.75 -9.39
N TYR A 417 -14.93 4.30 -8.90
CA TYR A 417 -13.70 4.23 -9.71
C TYR A 417 -13.83 3.41 -11.01
N PRO A 418 -14.32 2.14 -10.99
CA PRO A 418 -14.46 1.34 -12.20
C PRO A 418 -15.54 1.83 -13.17
N LEU A 419 -16.41 2.73 -12.72
CA LEU A 419 -17.46 3.34 -13.54
C LEU A 419 -16.97 4.49 -14.42
N ASN A 420 -15.73 4.95 -14.18
CA ASN A 420 -15.16 6.14 -14.81
C ASN A 420 -13.76 5.92 -15.35
N ARG A 421 -13.20 4.75 -15.14
CA ARG A 421 -11.87 4.38 -15.61
C ARG A 421 -11.83 2.92 -16.06
N GLY A 422 -11.00 2.65 -17.06
CA GLY A 422 -10.83 1.32 -17.64
C GLY A 422 -11.49 1.14 -19.00
N PRO A 423 -11.26 -0.01 -19.64
CA PRO A 423 -11.63 -0.23 -21.05
C PRO A 423 -13.13 -0.45 -21.25
N GLN A 424 -13.90 -0.74 -20.21
CA GLN A 424 -15.29 -1.19 -20.31
C GLN A 424 -16.29 -0.31 -19.55
N ILE A 425 -16.06 1.01 -19.51
CA ILE A 425 -16.90 1.95 -18.73
C ILE A 425 -18.39 1.79 -19.04
N ALA A 426 -18.77 1.75 -20.32
CA ALA A 426 -20.17 1.63 -20.72
C ALA A 426 -20.81 0.32 -20.25
N ALA A 427 -20.12 -0.81 -20.39
CA ALA A 427 -20.59 -2.11 -19.92
C ALA A 427 -20.70 -2.15 -18.37
N THR A 428 -19.71 -1.55 -17.68
CA THR A 428 -19.68 -1.46 -16.21
C THR A 428 -20.85 -0.62 -15.69
N ARG A 429 -21.15 0.51 -16.34
CA ARG A 429 -22.30 1.37 -16.00
C ARG A 429 -23.63 0.66 -16.26
N ALA A 430 -23.78 -0.03 -17.40
CA ALA A 430 -24.97 -0.80 -17.72
C ALA A 430 -25.20 -1.92 -16.70
N GLN A 431 -24.16 -2.65 -16.31
CA GLN A 431 -24.25 -3.69 -15.27
C GLN A 431 -24.63 -3.09 -13.91
N LEU A 432 -24.01 -1.98 -13.50
CA LEU A 432 -24.40 -1.29 -12.27
C LEU A 432 -25.91 -0.97 -12.26
N LEU A 433 -26.41 -0.37 -13.33
CA LEU A 433 -27.82 0.01 -13.40
C LEU A 433 -28.73 -1.21 -13.33
N ALA A 434 -28.39 -2.29 -14.03
CA ALA A 434 -29.13 -3.55 -13.96
C ALA A 434 -29.15 -4.13 -12.54
N ASP A 435 -28.01 -4.12 -11.85
CA ASP A 435 -27.91 -4.59 -10.45
C ASP A 435 -28.80 -3.76 -9.51
N LEU A 436 -28.76 -2.40 -9.66
CA LEU A 436 -29.60 -1.49 -8.84
C LEU A 436 -31.10 -1.62 -9.13
N GLN A 437 -31.47 -1.96 -10.37
CA GLN A 437 -32.87 -2.21 -10.73
C GLN A 437 -33.35 -3.57 -10.21
N ALA A 438 -32.50 -4.59 -10.23
CA ALA A 438 -32.83 -5.92 -9.73
C ALA A 438 -32.93 -5.97 -8.19
N ASP A 439 -32.09 -5.19 -7.51
CA ASP A 439 -32.02 -5.14 -6.04
C ASP A 439 -31.87 -3.68 -5.57
N PRO A 440 -32.99 -2.90 -5.59
CA PRO A 440 -32.92 -1.47 -5.31
C PRO A 440 -32.47 -1.19 -3.87
N PRO A 441 -31.39 -0.40 -3.65
CA PRO A 441 -30.94 -0.07 -2.31
C PRO A 441 -31.95 0.80 -1.55
N ALA A 442 -31.97 0.68 -0.23
CA ALA A 442 -32.84 1.53 0.62
C ALA A 442 -32.41 2.99 0.58
N LEU A 443 -31.10 3.25 0.31
CA LEU A 443 -30.51 4.58 0.28
C LEU A 443 -29.42 4.63 -0.79
N ILE A 444 -29.36 5.76 -1.52
CA ILE A 444 -28.22 6.13 -2.40
C ILE A 444 -27.57 7.37 -1.81
N ALA A 445 -26.27 7.30 -1.52
CA ALA A 445 -25.45 8.43 -1.11
C ALA A 445 -24.57 8.85 -2.27
N LEU A 446 -24.66 10.10 -2.70
CA LEU A 446 -23.85 10.70 -3.75
C LEU A 446 -22.78 11.59 -3.12
N ALA A 447 -21.51 11.27 -3.34
CA ALA A 447 -20.40 12.09 -2.89
C ALA A 447 -20.28 13.37 -3.71
N LYS A 448 -19.97 14.47 -3.01
CA LYS A 448 -19.71 15.78 -3.58
C LYS A 448 -18.24 16.15 -3.36
N LYS A 449 -17.62 16.78 -4.36
CA LYS A 449 -16.27 17.36 -4.22
C LYS A 449 -15.22 16.36 -3.73
N ASP A 450 -15.25 15.14 -4.27
CA ASP A 450 -14.36 14.03 -3.92
C ASP A 450 -13.32 13.69 -5.03
N PRO A 451 -12.72 14.68 -5.76
CA PRO A 451 -11.74 14.36 -6.78
C PRO A 451 -10.50 13.73 -6.15
N ILE A 452 -9.96 12.71 -6.79
CA ILE A 452 -8.70 12.08 -6.38
C ILE A 452 -7.64 12.28 -7.48
N GLN A 453 -6.36 12.08 -7.14
CA GLN A 453 -5.26 12.28 -8.11
C GLN A 453 -5.51 11.53 -9.43
N LEU A 454 -6.07 10.31 -9.35
CA LEU A 454 -6.37 9.48 -10.53
C LEU A 454 -7.69 9.85 -11.22
N MET A 455 -8.55 10.61 -10.55
CA MET A 455 -9.88 11.01 -11.01
C MET A 455 -10.12 12.46 -10.64
N PRO A 456 -9.68 13.41 -11.49
CA PRO A 456 -9.77 14.84 -11.19
C PRO A 456 -11.21 15.38 -11.26
N ILE A 457 -12.17 14.58 -11.73
CA ILE A 457 -13.59 14.91 -11.80
C ILE A 457 -14.27 14.28 -10.58
N SER A 458 -15.03 15.09 -9.81
CA SER A 458 -15.76 14.62 -8.63
C SER A 458 -16.98 13.76 -8.99
N SER A 459 -17.40 12.92 -8.05
CA SER A 459 -18.48 11.94 -8.25
C SER A 459 -19.83 12.59 -8.58
N ASP A 460 -20.16 13.75 -8.03
CA ASP A 460 -21.36 14.51 -8.38
C ASP A 460 -21.42 14.89 -9.87
N LYS A 461 -20.31 15.34 -10.45
CA LYS A 461 -20.23 15.64 -11.88
C LYS A 461 -20.33 14.38 -12.74
N ILE A 462 -19.69 13.28 -12.29
CA ILE A 462 -19.78 11.99 -12.97
C ILE A 462 -21.22 11.46 -12.94
N PHE A 463 -21.92 11.66 -11.82
CA PHE A 463 -23.32 11.30 -11.70
C PHE A 463 -24.21 12.12 -12.65
N ASP A 464 -23.92 13.39 -12.83
CA ASP A 464 -24.63 14.25 -13.79
C ASP A 464 -24.45 13.77 -15.24
N ASP A 465 -23.28 13.23 -15.58
CA ASP A 465 -22.98 12.68 -16.91
C ASP A 465 -23.52 11.22 -17.09
N PHE A 466 -23.91 10.58 -16.00
CA PHE A 466 -24.48 9.23 -16.04
C PHE A 466 -26.01 9.32 -15.99
N THR A 467 -26.60 9.75 -17.13
CA THR A 467 -28.02 10.09 -17.27
C THR A 467 -28.97 8.99 -16.78
N GLU A 468 -28.70 7.72 -17.13
CA GLU A 468 -29.53 6.59 -16.77
C GLU A 468 -29.58 6.34 -15.25
N LEU A 469 -28.45 6.51 -14.55
CA LEU A 469 -28.42 6.39 -13.08
C LEU A 469 -29.11 7.58 -12.44
N LYS A 470 -28.96 8.76 -12.99
CA LYS A 470 -29.61 9.98 -12.53
C LYS A 470 -31.14 9.84 -12.64
N ASP A 471 -31.62 9.41 -13.81
CA ASP A 471 -33.04 9.18 -14.06
C ASP A 471 -33.60 8.09 -13.14
N PHE A 472 -32.89 6.96 -12.99
CA PHE A 472 -33.25 5.91 -12.05
C PHE A 472 -33.39 6.44 -10.62
N THR A 473 -32.43 7.27 -10.18
CA THR A 473 -32.44 7.85 -8.84
C THR A 473 -33.62 8.83 -8.66
N GLN A 474 -33.82 9.73 -9.62
CA GLN A 474 -34.90 10.72 -9.54
C GLN A 474 -36.34 10.12 -9.56
N HIS A 475 -36.52 9.02 -10.29
CA HIS A 475 -37.84 8.36 -10.37
C HIS A 475 -38.16 7.51 -9.13
N ASN A 476 -37.16 6.85 -8.55
CA ASN A 476 -37.38 5.86 -7.52
C ASN A 476 -37.05 6.33 -6.09
N TYR A 477 -36.39 7.49 -5.97
CA TYR A 477 -35.91 8.00 -4.67
C TYR A 477 -36.31 9.47 -4.51
N HIS A 478 -36.48 9.91 -3.28
CA HIS A 478 -36.60 11.31 -2.92
C HIS A 478 -35.34 11.75 -2.16
N ARG A 479 -34.98 13.01 -2.32
CA ARG A 479 -33.85 13.61 -1.61
C ARG A 479 -34.22 13.81 -0.14
N ALA A 480 -33.56 13.08 0.74
CA ALA A 480 -33.78 13.09 2.18
C ALA A 480 -32.86 14.04 2.93
N GLY A 481 -31.69 14.39 2.34
CA GLY A 481 -30.75 15.30 2.96
C GLY A 481 -29.61 15.69 2.04
N GLU A 482 -28.90 16.74 2.44
CA GLU A 482 -27.66 17.19 1.80
C GLU A 482 -26.80 17.92 2.81
N ASP A 483 -25.48 17.65 2.76
CA ASP A 483 -24.46 18.41 3.48
C ASP A 483 -23.32 18.83 2.53
N GLU A 484 -22.17 19.24 3.05
CA GLU A 484 -21.04 19.65 2.22
C GLU A 484 -20.43 18.52 1.41
N ALA A 485 -20.53 17.27 1.91
CA ALA A 485 -19.86 16.09 1.36
C ALA A 485 -20.82 15.16 0.60
N TRP A 486 -22.12 15.13 0.97
CA TRP A 486 -23.04 14.12 0.49
C TRP A 486 -24.39 14.69 0.08
N VAL A 487 -25.02 14.08 -0.92
CA VAL A 487 -26.46 14.17 -1.20
C VAL A 487 -27.04 12.80 -0.90
N ILE A 488 -28.08 12.76 -0.07
CA ILE A 488 -28.72 11.53 0.39
C ILE A 488 -30.09 11.37 -0.28
N TYR A 489 -30.28 10.24 -0.93
CA TYR A 489 -31.55 9.84 -1.54
C TYR A 489 -32.07 8.59 -0.82
N VAL A 490 -33.34 8.62 -0.40
CA VAL A 490 -34.02 7.48 0.23
C VAL A 490 -35.10 6.97 -0.71
N ARG A 491 -35.22 5.65 -0.79
CA ARG A 491 -36.17 4.97 -1.67
C ARG A 491 -37.61 5.42 -1.36
N ASN A 492 -38.37 5.70 -2.41
CA ASN A 492 -39.79 5.99 -2.27
C ASN A 492 -40.55 4.77 -1.71
N PRO A 493 -41.63 4.98 -0.91
CA PRO A 493 -42.44 3.91 -0.35
C PRO A 493 -43.01 2.96 -1.40
#